data_7f048ebaec2a274239fd80ef455600c0
#
_entry.id   7f048ebaec2a274239fd80ef455600c0
#
_cell.length_a   1.000
_cell.length_b   1.000
_cell.length_c   1.000
_cell.angle_alpha   90.00
_cell.angle_beta   90.00
_cell.angle_gamma   90.00
#
_symmetry.space_group_name_H-M   'P 1'
#
loop_
_entity.id
_entity.type
_entity.pdbx_description
1 polymer ?
#
loop_
_entity_poly.entity_id
_entity_poly.type
_entity_poly.pdbx_seq_one_letter_code
_entity_poly.pdbx_strand_id
1 'polypeptide(L)'
;MYSTPHLVKFNERIQLRSKEISNQKLLEYLRYCEDKNEGNLITFFEITTAAAFKAFQDHKADYLILEVGLGGRFDATNILKKSKYAAITPISLDHQDYLGNSLDQIAFEKLGILNPKSTIFINRQKTNVMKYIKSQLKKRKLTANLFNIHWKIKSNFYLSNDIRVNLSKLSLLGSHQLINAGLAIHLARNILKEKFVIEKTEKALMNCEWPGRLQQIKSGLLNKKIKKYKNIYLDGFHNIDGMKALIKSLPKNRKILICSFLNNKKYIQMLSSLSKHFNKIIVVKMNEENSITEDLLPKYL
;
A
#
# COMPACT_ATOMS: atom_id res chain seq x y z
N MET A 1 14.02 -3.14 -2.76
CA MET A 1 12.60 -2.70 -2.78
C MET A 1 12.54 -1.22 -2.50
N TYR A 2 11.66 -0.49 -3.19
CA TYR A 2 11.33 0.90 -2.89
C TYR A 2 9.85 0.98 -2.52
N SER A 3 9.53 1.59 -1.38
CA SER A 3 8.15 1.70 -0.88
C SER A 3 7.91 3.05 -0.20
N THR A 4 6.66 3.52 -0.16
CA THR A 4 6.30 4.83 0.37
C THR A 4 4.89 4.83 0.99
N PRO A 5 4.68 5.63 2.04
CA PRO A 5 5.64 6.40 2.84
C PRO A 5 6.40 5.53 3.86
N HIS A 6 7.36 6.12 4.56
CA HIS A 6 7.95 5.54 5.76
C HIS A 6 7.09 5.86 7.01
N LEU A 7 7.30 5.14 8.09
CA LEU A 7 6.59 5.37 9.37
C LEU A 7 7.46 6.12 10.38
N VAL A 8 8.72 5.77 10.49
CA VAL A 8 9.65 6.34 11.48
C VAL A 8 10.89 6.92 10.82
N LYS A 9 11.54 6.14 9.95
CA LYS A 9 12.81 6.53 9.32
C LYS A 9 12.69 6.51 7.79
N PHE A 10 13.23 7.53 7.14
CA PHE A 10 13.27 7.58 5.68
C PHE A 10 13.89 6.33 5.05
N ASN A 11 14.88 5.73 5.72
CA ASN A 11 15.57 4.52 5.29
C ASN A 11 14.64 3.33 4.97
N GLU A 12 13.49 3.24 5.65
CA GLU A 12 12.46 2.21 5.42
C GLU A 12 12.03 2.15 3.95
N ARG A 13 12.10 3.29 3.23
CA ARG A 13 11.71 3.39 1.83
C ARG A 13 12.62 2.63 0.88
N ILE A 14 13.89 2.45 1.23
CA ILE A 14 14.90 1.83 0.37
C ILE A 14 15.46 0.59 1.06
N GLN A 15 15.08 -0.58 0.57
CA GLN A 15 15.57 -1.84 1.09
C GLN A 15 16.48 -2.53 0.08
N LEU A 16 17.70 -2.83 0.52
CA LEU A 16 18.72 -3.56 -0.21
C LEU A 16 18.87 -4.95 0.42
N ARG A 17 18.56 -6.02 -0.35
CA ARG A 17 18.62 -7.41 0.17
C ARG A 17 17.81 -7.59 1.46
N SER A 18 16.59 -7.03 1.50
CA SER A 18 15.66 -7.07 2.65
C SER A 18 16.16 -6.36 3.91
N LYS A 19 17.13 -5.45 3.79
CA LYS A 19 17.59 -4.58 4.88
C LYS A 19 17.45 -3.12 4.47
N GLU A 20 17.06 -2.29 5.41
CA GLU A 20 17.03 -0.83 5.20
C GLU A 20 18.42 -0.31 4.82
N ILE A 21 18.44 0.68 3.93
CA ILE A 21 19.69 1.38 3.58
C ILE A 21 20.25 2.09 4.82
N SER A 22 21.56 2.07 5.02
CA SER A 22 22.19 2.82 6.11
C SER A 22 22.13 4.33 5.87
N ASN A 23 22.18 5.13 6.95
CA ASN A 23 22.22 6.60 6.85
C ASN A 23 23.39 7.08 5.98
N GLN A 24 24.57 6.46 6.15
CA GLN A 24 25.75 6.81 5.39
C GLN A 24 25.53 6.60 3.87
N LYS A 25 25.02 5.43 3.48
CA LYS A 25 24.74 5.13 2.07
C LYS A 25 23.62 5.99 1.49
N LEU A 26 22.57 6.25 2.26
CA LEU A 26 21.50 7.14 1.85
C LEU A 26 22.06 8.56 1.56
N LEU A 27 22.87 9.10 2.47
CA LEU A 27 23.49 10.41 2.29
C LEU A 27 24.43 10.45 1.07
N GLU A 28 25.22 9.40 0.85
CA GLU A 28 26.10 9.26 -0.31
C GLU A 28 25.31 9.34 -1.61
N TYR A 29 24.19 8.61 -1.72
CA TYR A 29 23.37 8.61 -2.93
C TYR A 29 22.57 9.91 -3.11
N LEU A 30 22.12 10.54 -2.04
CA LEU A 30 21.44 11.84 -2.13
C LEU A 30 22.41 12.92 -2.63
N ARG A 31 23.63 12.99 -2.07
CA ARG A 31 24.69 13.92 -2.55
C ARG A 31 25.02 13.69 -4.01
N TYR A 32 25.21 12.42 -4.40
CA TYR A 32 25.44 12.09 -5.81
C TYR A 32 24.32 12.62 -6.72
N CYS A 33 23.05 12.47 -6.32
CA CYS A 33 21.94 12.95 -7.11
C CYS A 33 21.84 14.49 -7.11
N GLU A 34 22.15 15.13 -5.99
CA GLU A 34 22.20 16.59 -5.86
C GLU A 34 23.28 17.18 -6.77
N ASP A 35 24.49 16.62 -6.75
CA ASP A 35 25.59 17.03 -7.65
C ASP A 35 25.20 16.90 -9.12
N LYS A 36 24.52 15.79 -9.49
CA LYS A 36 24.07 15.56 -10.86
C LYS A 36 22.86 16.40 -11.27
N ASN A 37 22.09 16.89 -10.32
CA ASN A 37 20.96 17.79 -10.58
C ASN A 37 21.40 19.23 -10.92
N GLU A 38 22.65 19.60 -10.60
CA GLU A 38 23.27 20.87 -11.00
C GLU A 38 22.40 22.10 -10.66
N GLY A 39 21.73 22.06 -9.50
CA GLY A 39 20.87 23.16 -9.03
C GLY A 39 19.52 23.31 -9.75
N ASN A 40 19.14 22.39 -10.64
CA ASN A 40 17.85 22.43 -11.29
C ASN A 40 16.71 22.17 -10.28
N LEU A 41 15.51 22.68 -10.58
CA LEU A 41 14.33 22.41 -9.77
C LEU A 41 13.98 20.93 -9.82
N ILE A 42 13.87 20.32 -8.64
CA ILE A 42 13.51 18.92 -8.47
C ILE A 42 12.69 18.77 -7.19
N THR A 43 11.68 17.91 -7.21
CA THR A 43 10.88 17.64 -6.01
C THR A 43 11.59 16.68 -5.06
N PHE A 44 11.22 16.75 -3.78
CA PHE A 44 11.72 15.82 -2.77
C PHE A 44 11.52 14.34 -3.18
N PHE A 45 10.36 14.02 -3.79
CA PHE A 45 10.08 12.66 -4.22
C PHE A 45 10.94 12.22 -5.40
N GLU A 46 11.18 13.11 -6.35
CA GLU A 46 12.02 12.82 -7.52
C GLU A 46 13.48 12.58 -7.13
N ILE A 47 14.11 13.46 -6.35
CA ILE A 47 15.51 13.28 -5.95
C ILE A 47 15.70 12.04 -5.08
N THR A 48 14.77 11.76 -4.16
CA THR A 48 14.86 10.56 -3.34
C THR A 48 14.61 9.27 -4.11
N THR A 49 13.77 9.31 -5.14
CA THR A 49 13.58 8.21 -6.09
C THR A 49 14.81 8.00 -6.94
N ALA A 50 15.46 9.06 -7.42
CA ALA A 50 16.72 8.98 -8.15
C ALA A 50 17.83 8.34 -7.30
N ALA A 51 17.96 8.74 -6.02
CA ALA A 51 18.89 8.14 -5.06
C ALA A 51 18.60 6.64 -4.85
N ALA A 52 17.33 6.24 -4.77
CA ALA A 52 16.94 4.84 -4.70
C ALA A 52 17.36 4.06 -5.96
N PHE A 53 17.13 4.61 -7.16
CA PHE A 53 17.57 3.97 -8.41
C PHE A 53 19.09 3.85 -8.48
N LYS A 54 19.85 4.87 -8.04
CA LYS A 54 21.31 4.79 -7.97
C LYS A 54 21.76 3.67 -7.02
N ALA A 55 21.12 3.57 -5.84
CA ALA A 55 21.39 2.48 -4.90
C ALA A 55 21.11 1.09 -5.52
N PHE A 56 20.04 0.94 -6.29
CA PHE A 56 19.70 -0.33 -6.96
C PHE A 56 20.64 -0.65 -8.13
N GLN A 57 21.15 0.36 -8.80
CA GLN A 57 22.19 0.19 -9.83
C GLN A 57 23.47 -0.39 -9.24
N ASP A 58 23.90 0.11 -8.07
CA ASP A 58 25.12 -0.32 -7.40
C ASP A 58 24.94 -1.66 -6.67
N HIS A 59 23.72 -1.97 -6.23
CA HIS A 59 23.37 -3.21 -5.53
C HIS A 59 22.47 -4.09 -6.36
N LYS A 60 23.06 -4.79 -7.33
CA LYS A 60 22.31 -5.69 -8.25
C LYS A 60 21.49 -6.72 -7.47
N ALA A 61 20.27 -6.95 -7.94
CA ALA A 61 19.35 -7.94 -7.43
C ALA A 61 18.61 -8.62 -8.61
N ASP A 62 18.13 -9.84 -8.39
CA ASP A 62 17.34 -10.58 -9.40
C ASP A 62 16.00 -9.88 -9.67
N TYR A 63 15.42 -9.27 -8.64
CA TYR A 63 14.13 -8.59 -8.70
C TYR A 63 14.17 -7.26 -7.96
N LEU A 64 13.61 -6.23 -8.59
CA LEU A 64 13.35 -4.93 -7.99
C LEU A 64 11.85 -4.73 -7.86
N ILE A 65 11.37 -4.48 -6.64
CA ILE A 65 9.98 -4.14 -6.36
C ILE A 65 9.91 -2.63 -6.17
N LEU A 66 9.08 -1.97 -6.98
CA LEU A 66 8.85 -0.52 -6.93
C LEU A 66 7.39 -0.26 -6.60
N GLU A 67 7.13 0.42 -5.50
CA GLU A 67 5.82 0.97 -5.20
C GLU A 67 5.70 2.37 -5.83
N VAL A 68 4.59 2.59 -6.55
CA VAL A 68 4.25 3.91 -7.10
C VAL A 68 3.91 4.85 -5.94
N GLY A 69 4.50 6.03 -5.93
CA GLY A 69 4.21 7.04 -4.90
C GLY A 69 2.84 7.68 -5.08
N LEU A 70 2.55 8.19 -6.28
CA LEU A 70 1.30 8.86 -6.61
C LEU A 70 0.84 8.58 -8.04
N GLY A 71 -0.41 8.16 -8.19
CA GLY A 71 -0.99 7.94 -9.52
C GLY A 71 -0.35 6.77 -10.25
N GLY A 72 0.61 7.02 -11.09
CA GLY A 72 1.39 6.03 -11.85
C GLY A 72 1.98 6.59 -13.14
N ARG A 73 1.17 7.20 -13.99
CA ARG A 73 1.56 7.64 -15.34
C ARG A 73 2.77 8.58 -15.33
N PHE A 74 2.77 9.55 -14.45
CA PHE A 74 3.85 10.55 -14.28
C PHE A 74 4.63 10.38 -12.98
N ASP A 75 4.48 9.23 -12.32
CA ASP A 75 5.22 8.96 -11.09
C ASP A 75 6.73 8.80 -11.38
N ALA A 76 7.57 9.32 -10.49
CA ALA A 76 9.01 9.24 -10.64
C ALA A 76 9.54 7.81 -10.71
N THR A 77 8.80 6.82 -10.18
CA THR A 77 9.16 5.40 -10.30
C THR A 77 8.87 4.81 -11.69
N ASN A 78 8.06 5.50 -12.52
CA ASN A 78 7.63 5.01 -13.84
C ASN A 78 8.60 5.37 -14.99
N ILE A 79 9.86 5.65 -14.68
CA ILE A 79 10.89 5.93 -15.71
C ILE A 79 11.38 4.66 -16.43
N LEU A 80 11.14 3.50 -15.86
CA LEU A 80 11.58 2.22 -16.43
C LEU A 80 10.65 1.79 -17.56
N LYS A 81 11.02 2.09 -18.80
CA LYS A 81 10.26 1.74 -20.03
C LYS A 81 10.01 0.25 -20.24
N LYS A 82 10.64 -0.63 -19.45
CA LYS A 82 10.64 -2.09 -19.63
C LYS A 82 10.41 -2.84 -18.33
N SER A 83 9.47 -2.40 -17.48
CA SER A 83 9.07 -3.19 -16.32
C SER A 83 8.56 -4.56 -16.80
N LYS A 84 9.12 -5.65 -16.27
CA LYS A 84 8.75 -7.02 -16.66
C LYS A 84 7.38 -7.42 -16.14
N TYR A 85 7.01 -6.89 -14.99
CA TYR A 85 5.75 -7.14 -14.30
C TYR A 85 5.13 -5.83 -13.84
N ALA A 86 3.82 -5.71 -13.95
CA ALA A 86 3.06 -4.57 -13.44
C ALA A 86 1.80 -5.06 -12.74
N ALA A 87 1.55 -4.54 -11.54
CA ALA A 87 0.40 -4.94 -10.74
C ALA A 87 -0.44 -3.73 -10.33
N ILE A 88 -1.76 -3.82 -10.50
CA ILE A 88 -2.73 -2.82 -10.06
C ILE A 88 -3.50 -3.39 -8.88
N THR A 89 -3.33 -2.78 -7.73
CA THR A 89 -4.08 -3.07 -6.50
C THR A 89 -5.49 -2.49 -6.55
N PRO A 90 -6.40 -2.75 -5.58
CA PRO A 90 -7.73 -2.16 -5.58
C PRO A 90 -7.70 -0.63 -5.63
N ILE A 91 -8.48 -0.05 -6.54
CA ILE A 91 -8.55 1.39 -6.76
C ILE A 91 -9.71 1.97 -5.95
N SER A 92 -9.43 3.06 -5.23
CA SER A 92 -10.40 3.84 -4.45
C SER A 92 -10.22 5.34 -4.69
N LEU A 93 -11.17 6.14 -4.22
CA LEU A 93 -11.04 7.60 -4.22
C LEU A 93 -9.99 8.01 -3.19
N ASP A 94 -8.90 8.52 -3.67
CA ASP A 94 -7.81 9.10 -2.88
C ASP A 94 -7.03 10.10 -3.75
N HIS A 95 -6.32 11.03 -3.12
CA HIS A 95 -5.51 12.04 -3.81
C HIS A 95 -6.28 12.79 -4.92
N GLN A 96 -7.54 13.14 -4.63
CA GLN A 96 -8.45 13.71 -5.63
C GLN A 96 -7.94 15.02 -6.21
N ASP A 97 -7.19 15.81 -5.46
CA ASP A 97 -6.59 17.08 -5.88
C ASP A 97 -5.59 16.88 -7.02
N TYR A 98 -4.97 15.71 -7.13
CA TYR A 98 -3.95 15.40 -8.14
C TYR A 98 -4.43 14.43 -9.22
N LEU A 99 -5.27 13.46 -8.85
CA LEU A 99 -5.63 12.33 -9.72
C LEU A 99 -7.04 12.47 -10.33
N GLY A 100 -7.79 13.49 -9.90
CA GLY A 100 -9.16 13.71 -10.33
C GLY A 100 -10.23 13.13 -9.39
N ASN A 101 -11.48 13.54 -9.66
CA ASN A 101 -12.62 13.34 -8.76
C ASN A 101 -13.42 12.05 -9.02
N SER A 102 -13.03 11.26 -10.03
CA SER A 102 -13.70 10.02 -10.39
C SER A 102 -12.76 8.81 -10.33
N LEU A 103 -13.34 7.64 -10.08
CA LEU A 103 -12.58 6.39 -10.10
C LEU A 103 -11.94 6.10 -11.47
N ASP A 104 -12.57 6.55 -12.56
CA ASP A 104 -12.07 6.35 -13.92
C ASP A 104 -10.83 7.23 -14.19
N GLN A 105 -10.82 8.48 -13.69
CA GLN A 105 -9.65 9.36 -13.76
C GLN A 105 -8.49 8.77 -12.97
N ILE A 106 -8.73 8.35 -11.72
CA ILE A 106 -7.71 7.73 -10.88
C ILE A 106 -7.20 6.42 -11.52
N ALA A 107 -8.09 5.62 -12.09
CA ALA A 107 -7.73 4.40 -12.79
C ALA A 107 -6.87 4.72 -14.03
N PHE A 108 -7.20 5.76 -14.79
CA PHE A 108 -6.41 6.19 -15.94
C PHE A 108 -4.96 6.48 -15.57
N GLU A 109 -4.75 7.27 -14.50
CA GLU A 109 -3.40 7.59 -14.02
C GLU A 109 -2.64 6.33 -13.56
N LYS A 110 -3.32 5.43 -12.81
CA LYS A 110 -2.69 4.19 -12.34
C LYS A 110 -2.37 3.21 -13.48
N LEU A 111 -3.21 3.13 -14.48
CA LEU A 111 -2.95 2.30 -15.68
C LEU A 111 -1.79 2.83 -16.53
N GLY A 112 -1.29 4.03 -16.26
CA GLY A 112 -0.14 4.61 -16.95
C GLY A 112 1.17 3.83 -16.77
N ILE A 113 1.27 2.97 -15.75
CA ILE A 113 2.44 2.09 -15.55
C ILE A 113 2.43 0.84 -16.44
N LEU A 114 1.30 0.54 -17.09
CA LEU A 114 1.17 -0.65 -17.90
C LEU A 114 1.83 -0.44 -19.27
N ASN A 115 2.65 -1.39 -19.68
CA ASN A 115 3.25 -1.40 -21.01
C ASN A 115 3.06 -2.76 -21.71
N PRO A 116 3.10 -2.81 -23.07
CA PRO A 116 2.86 -4.04 -23.83
C PRO A 116 3.84 -5.20 -23.56
N LYS A 117 5.00 -4.88 -22.99
CA LYS A 117 6.04 -5.89 -22.67
C LYS A 117 5.94 -6.43 -21.25
N SER A 118 5.05 -5.86 -20.41
CA SER A 118 4.84 -6.32 -19.05
C SER A 118 3.84 -7.46 -18.98
N THR A 119 4.09 -8.43 -18.12
CA THR A 119 3.03 -9.30 -17.60
C THR A 119 2.21 -8.51 -16.59
N ILE A 120 0.93 -8.29 -16.90
CA ILE A 120 0.05 -7.40 -16.17
C ILE A 120 -0.85 -8.20 -15.24
N PHE A 121 -1.03 -7.68 -14.00
CA PHE A 121 -1.89 -8.27 -12.98
C PHE A 121 -2.86 -7.22 -12.45
N ILE A 122 -4.17 -7.51 -12.52
CA ILE A 122 -5.21 -6.62 -12.02
C ILE A 122 -5.93 -7.31 -10.87
N ASN A 123 -5.78 -6.79 -9.67
CA ASN A 123 -6.44 -7.29 -8.48
C ASN A 123 -7.95 -7.00 -8.50
N ARG A 124 -8.68 -7.48 -7.48
CA ARG A 124 -10.10 -7.21 -7.29
C ARG A 124 -10.39 -5.71 -7.40
N GLN A 125 -11.41 -5.36 -8.18
CA GLN A 125 -11.86 -3.98 -8.36
C GLN A 125 -13.38 -3.89 -8.12
N LYS A 126 -13.89 -2.67 -7.88
CA LYS A 126 -15.32 -2.39 -7.98
C LYS A 126 -15.77 -2.64 -9.42
N THR A 127 -17.02 -3.05 -9.63
CA THR A 127 -17.54 -3.48 -10.95
C THR A 127 -17.36 -2.41 -12.04
N ASN A 128 -17.68 -1.15 -11.73
CA ASN A 128 -17.50 -0.03 -12.65
C ASN A 128 -16.03 0.19 -13.02
N VAL A 129 -15.13 0.17 -12.03
CA VAL A 129 -13.68 0.32 -12.24
C VAL A 129 -13.14 -0.82 -13.10
N MET A 130 -13.55 -2.07 -12.83
CA MET A 130 -13.14 -3.22 -13.65
C MET A 130 -13.63 -3.07 -15.09
N LYS A 131 -14.85 -2.57 -15.31
CA LYS A 131 -15.38 -2.30 -16.64
C LYS A 131 -14.51 -1.27 -17.39
N TYR A 132 -14.16 -0.18 -16.71
CA TYR A 132 -13.25 0.83 -17.26
C TYR A 132 -11.88 0.25 -17.58
N ILE A 133 -11.25 -0.48 -16.63
CA ILE A 133 -9.95 -1.12 -16.85
C ILE A 133 -9.98 -2.04 -18.07
N LYS A 134 -10.99 -2.91 -18.20
CA LYS A 134 -11.13 -3.80 -19.36
C LYS A 134 -11.23 -3.03 -20.68
N SER A 135 -11.96 -1.91 -20.70
CA SER A 135 -12.05 -1.05 -21.90
C SER A 135 -10.69 -0.46 -22.28
N GLN A 136 -9.91 0.00 -21.28
CA GLN A 136 -8.57 0.55 -21.49
C GLN A 136 -7.57 -0.54 -21.96
N LEU A 137 -7.61 -1.72 -21.37
CA LEU A 137 -6.80 -2.85 -21.82
C LEU A 137 -7.10 -3.20 -23.29
N LYS A 138 -8.39 -3.28 -23.68
CA LYS A 138 -8.81 -3.53 -25.07
C LYS A 138 -8.30 -2.43 -26.01
N LYS A 139 -8.53 -1.15 -25.66
CA LYS A 139 -8.07 0.02 -26.46
C LYS A 139 -6.56 0.01 -26.69
N ARG A 140 -5.79 -0.38 -25.68
CA ARG A 140 -4.31 -0.42 -25.71
C ARG A 140 -3.76 -1.76 -26.20
N LYS A 141 -4.62 -2.72 -26.58
CA LYS A 141 -4.25 -4.09 -27.01
C LYS A 141 -3.39 -4.81 -25.97
N LEU A 142 -3.71 -4.63 -24.67
CA LEU A 142 -3.01 -5.26 -23.55
C LEU A 142 -3.79 -6.47 -23.03
N THR A 143 -3.07 -7.53 -22.68
CA THR A 143 -3.61 -8.66 -21.93
C THR A 143 -3.21 -8.58 -20.46
N ALA A 144 -4.06 -9.10 -19.56
CA ALA A 144 -3.78 -9.06 -18.14
C ALA A 144 -4.32 -10.30 -17.41
N ASN A 145 -3.62 -10.71 -16.38
CA ASN A 145 -4.12 -11.65 -15.40
C ASN A 145 -5.13 -10.93 -14.49
N LEU A 146 -6.36 -11.40 -14.44
CA LEU A 146 -7.46 -10.75 -13.73
C LEU A 146 -7.92 -11.59 -12.54
N PHE A 147 -8.18 -10.95 -11.41
CA PHE A 147 -8.85 -11.54 -10.26
C PHE A 147 -10.21 -12.14 -10.66
N ASN A 148 -10.58 -13.29 -10.10
CA ASN A 148 -11.74 -14.11 -10.40
C ASN A 148 -11.76 -14.77 -11.79
N ILE A 149 -10.74 -14.55 -12.62
CA ILE A 149 -10.56 -15.26 -13.89
C ILE A 149 -9.35 -16.20 -13.78
N HIS A 150 -8.18 -15.67 -13.44
CA HIS A 150 -6.93 -16.43 -13.39
C HIS A 150 -6.59 -16.91 -11.98
N TRP A 151 -7.10 -16.22 -10.96
CA TRP A 151 -7.04 -16.62 -9.55
C TRP A 151 -8.21 -16.06 -8.77
N LYS A 152 -8.51 -16.66 -7.63
CA LYS A 152 -9.56 -16.19 -6.69
C LYS A 152 -9.18 -16.50 -5.25
N ILE A 153 -9.88 -15.82 -4.32
CA ILE A 153 -9.82 -16.11 -2.88
C ILE A 153 -11.18 -16.66 -2.46
N LYS A 154 -11.16 -17.87 -1.86
CA LYS A 154 -12.38 -18.51 -1.31
C LYS A 154 -12.03 -19.20 0.00
N SER A 155 -12.79 -18.95 1.06
CA SER A 155 -12.64 -19.60 2.38
C SER A 155 -11.20 -19.60 2.90
N ASN A 156 -10.52 -18.44 2.84
CA ASN A 156 -9.12 -18.27 3.23
C ASN A 156 -8.12 -19.10 2.41
N PHE A 157 -8.47 -19.46 1.18
CA PHE A 157 -7.54 -20.08 0.25
C PHE A 157 -7.36 -19.20 -1.00
N TYR A 158 -6.13 -19.06 -1.43
CA TYR A 158 -5.82 -18.69 -2.80
C TYR A 158 -6.02 -19.92 -3.69
N LEU A 159 -6.68 -19.71 -4.80
CA LEU A 159 -6.96 -20.76 -5.80
C LEU A 159 -6.59 -20.22 -7.18
N SER A 160 -5.84 -20.99 -7.93
CA SER A 160 -5.67 -20.90 -9.39
C SER A 160 -5.77 -22.31 -9.96
N ASN A 161 -5.74 -22.47 -11.28
CA ASN A 161 -6.10 -23.74 -11.96
C ASN A 161 -5.54 -25.01 -11.30
N ASP A 162 -4.30 -24.97 -10.83
CA ASP A 162 -3.53 -26.12 -10.36
C ASP A 162 -2.92 -25.91 -8.97
N ILE A 163 -3.13 -24.75 -8.33
CA ILE A 163 -2.51 -24.41 -7.05
C ILE A 163 -3.53 -23.92 -6.05
N ARG A 164 -3.39 -24.44 -4.82
CA ARG A 164 -4.12 -24.00 -3.64
C ARG A 164 -3.12 -23.63 -2.54
N VAL A 165 -3.19 -22.38 -2.02
CA VAL A 165 -2.36 -21.90 -0.91
C VAL A 165 -3.26 -21.50 0.24
N ASN A 166 -2.93 -21.95 1.45
CA ASN A 166 -3.69 -21.65 2.66
C ASN A 166 -3.30 -20.29 3.23
N LEU A 167 -4.28 -19.41 3.42
CA LEU A 167 -4.12 -18.05 3.96
C LEU A 167 -4.64 -17.92 5.40
N SER A 168 -5.07 -19.01 6.04
CA SER A 168 -5.65 -18.95 7.39
C SER A 168 -4.66 -18.43 8.44
N LYS A 169 -3.37 -18.57 8.19
CA LYS A 169 -2.28 -18.11 9.05
C LYS A 169 -1.59 -16.84 8.52
N LEU A 170 -2.22 -16.11 7.61
CA LEU A 170 -1.69 -14.82 7.17
C LEU A 170 -1.52 -13.89 8.37
N SER A 171 -0.30 -13.37 8.57
CA SER A 171 0.02 -12.52 9.71
C SER A 171 -0.63 -11.14 9.66
N LEU A 172 -0.87 -10.62 8.44
CA LEU A 172 -1.53 -9.34 8.22
C LEU A 172 -3.04 -9.47 8.42
N LEU A 173 -3.60 -8.69 9.33
CA LEU A 173 -5.00 -8.75 9.71
C LEU A 173 -5.90 -8.03 8.69
N GLY A 174 -7.12 -8.56 8.52
CA GLY A 174 -8.15 -7.97 7.70
C GLY A 174 -8.43 -8.69 6.38
N SER A 175 -9.70 -8.73 5.98
CA SER A 175 -10.14 -9.45 4.77
C SER A 175 -9.55 -8.88 3.48
N HIS A 176 -9.19 -7.59 3.47
CA HIS A 176 -8.50 -6.96 2.33
C HIS A 176 -7.08 -7.50 2.16
N GLN A 177 -6.43 -7.93 3.24
CA GLN A 177 -5.09 -8.51 3.17
C GLN A 177 -5.08 -9.89 2.51
N LEU A 178 -6.17 -10.66 2.63
CA LEU A 178 -6.33 -11.90 1.85
C LEU A 178 -6.33 -11.63 0.34
N ILE A 179 -6.98 -10.54 -0.08
CA ILE A 179 -7.03 -10.13 -1.49
C ILE A 179 -5.65 -9.65 -1.96
N ASN A 180 -4.92 -8.90 -1.13
CA ASN A 180 -3.56 -8.45 -1.43
C ASN A 180 -2.58 -9.64 -1.47
N ALA A 181 -2.67 -10.57 -0.52
CA ALA A 181 -1.89 -11.81 -0.52
C ALA A 181 -2.14 -12.64 -1.79
N GLY A 182 -3.41 -12.72 -2.23
CA GLY A 182 -3.75 -13.41 -3.47
C GLY A 182 -3.05 -12.85 -4.70
N LEU A 183 -2.98 -11.52 -4.83
CA LEU A 183 -2.22 -10.87 -5.88
C LEU A 183 -0.72 -11.18 -5.76
N ALA A 184 -0.16 -11.06 -4.56
CA ALA A 184 1.26 -11.32 -4.31
C ALA A 184 1.65 -12.76 -4.65
N ILE A 185 0.83 -13.75 -4.27
CA ILE A 185 1.03 -15.16 -4.61
C ILE A 185 0.99 -15.37 -6.12
N HIS A 186 -0.04 -14.80 -6.79
CA HIS A 186 -0.19 -14.97 -8.24
C HIS A 186 0.98 -14.36 -9.00
N LEU A 187 1.45 -13.19 -8.56
CA LEU A 187 2.65 -12.55 -9.10
C LEU A 187 3.90 -13.40 -8.83
N ALA A 188 4.14 -13.82 -7.59
CA ALA A 188 5.30 -14.62 -7.20
C ALA A 188 5.37 -15.93 -7.99
N ARG A 189 4.24 -16.60 -8.19
CA ARG A 189 4.17 -17.82 -9.00
C ARG A 189 4.58 -17.56 -10.45
N ASN A 190 4.09 -16.49 -11.05
CA ASN A 190 4.47 -16.13 -12.43
C ASN A 190 5.96 -15.75 -12.56
N ILE A 191 6.55 -15.19 -11.50
CA ILE A 191 7.96 -14.84 -11.45
C ILE A 191 8.83 -16.08 -11.26
N LEU A 192 8.50 -16.89 -10.26
CA LEU A 192 9.33 -18.02 -9.81
C LEU A 192 9.13 -19.28 -10.65
N LYS A 193 7.97 -19.42 -11.30
CA LYS A 193 7.60 -20.59 -12.12
C LYS A 193 7.83 -21.90 -11.36
N GLU A 194 8.68 -22.79 -11.86
CA GLU A 194 9.03 -24.09 -11.28
C GLU A 194 9.72 -23.95 -9.89
N LYS A 195 10.31 -22.80 -9.60
CA LYS A 195 10.89 -22.49 -8.27
C LYS A 195 9.85 -22.08 -7.23
N PHE A 196 8.58 -21.95 -7.61
CA PHE A 196 7.51 -21.61 -6.67
C PHE A 196 7.18 -22.82 -5.78
N VAL A 197 7.27 -22.63 -4.46
CA VAL A 197 7.02 -23.68 -3.46
C VAL A 197 5.92 -23.21 -2.51
N ILE A 198 4.85 -23.99 -2.40
CA ILE A 198 3.65 -23.65 -1.60
C ILE A 198 4.02 -23.47 -0.14
N GLU A 199 4.73 -24.40 0.47
CA GLU A 199 5.10 -24.39 1.89
C GLU A 199 5.97 -23.19 2.24
N LYS A 200 6.91 -22.80 1.36
CA LYS A 200 7.73 -21.59 1.52
C LYS A 200 6.87 -20.34 1.44
N THR A 201 5.88 -20.33 0.55
CA THR A 201 4.94 -19.22 0.37
C THR A 201 4.06 -19.06 1.61
N GLU A 202 3.48 -20.14 2.13
CA GLU A 202 2.68 -20.13 3.36
C GLU A 202 3.50 -19.64 4.56
N LYS A 203 4.74 -20.14 4.71
CA LYS A 203 5.67 -19.69 5.75
C LYS A 203 6.00 -18.20 5.62
N ALA A 204 6.22 -17.70 4.41
CA ALA A 204 6.46 -16.27 4.17
C ALA A 204 5.25 -15.42 4.56
N LEU A 205 4.03 -15.85 4.24
CA LEU A 205 2.79 -15.17 4.59
C LEU A 205 2.53 -15.13 6.10
N MET A 206 2.93 -16.19 6.82
CA MET A 206 2.85 -16.25 8.30
C MET A 206 3.81 -15.26 8.98
N ASN A 207 4.92 -14.93 8.33
CA ASN A 207 5.97 -14.06 8.86
C ASN A 207 6.01 -12.68 8.18
N CYS A 208 5.00 -12.36 7.37
CA CYS A 208 4.92 -11.06 6.73
C CYS A 208 4.56 -9.98 7.75
N GLU A 209 5.36 -8.93 7.83
CA GLU A 209 5.11 -7.80 8.70
C GLU A 209 5.01 -6.52 7.87
N TRP A 210 4.01 -5.70 8.21
CA TRP A 210 3.87 -4.36 7.65
C TRP A 210 3.35 -3.42 8.73
N PRO A 211 4.22 -2.67 9.38
CA PRO A 211 3.84 -1.77 10.46
C PRO A 211 2.75 -0.77 10.03
N GLY A 212 1.84 -0.44 10.96
CA GLY A 212 0.75 0.50 10.68
C GLY A 212 -0.39 -0.01 9.79
N ARG A 213 -0.45 -1.33 9.49
CA ARG A 213 -1.57 -1.94 8.75
C ARG A 213 -2.33 -2.92 9.64
N LEU A 214 -3.25 -2.38 10.43
CA LEU A 214 -3.98 -3.08 11.50
C LEU A 214 -3.03 -3.90 12.39
N GLN A 215 -1.88 -3.29 12.67
CA GLN A 215 -0.82 -3.90 13.46
C GLN A 215 -1.26 -4.09 14.90
N GLN A 216 -1.25 -5.32 15.39
CA GLN A 216 -1.48 -5.58 16.81
C GLN A 216 -0.21 -5.32 17.60
N ILE A 217 -0.28 -4.39 18.56
CA ILE A 217 0.84 -4.06 19.46
C ILE A 217 0.83 -5.06 20.62
N LYS A 218 1.75 -6.02 20.58
CA LYS A 218 1.84 -7.11 21.58
C LYS A 218 2.86 -6.87 22.69
N SER A 219 3.79 -5.94 22.50
CA SER A 219 4.91 -5.66 23.40
C SER A 219 5.33 -4.19 23.36
N GLY A 220 6.31 -3.82 24.17
CA GLY A 220 6.87 -2.47 24.24
C GLY A 220 6.28 -1.59 25.35
N LEU A 221 6.79 -0.34 25.42
CA LEU A 221 6.42 0.60 26.50
C LEU A 221 4.94 0.93 26.52
N LEU A 222 4.33 1.15 25.36
CA LEU A 222 2.91 1.45 25.24
C LEU A 222 2.08 0.29 25.81
N ASN A 223 2.38 -0.93 25.41
CA ASN A 223 1.67 -2.12 25.87
C ASN A 223 1.79 -2.28 27.40
N LYS A 224 2.96 -2.01 27.97
CA LYS A 224 3.18 -2.05 29.43
C LYS A 224 2.35 -1.01 30.15
N LYS A 225 2.25 0.23 29.62
CA LYS A 225 1.49 1.36 30.25
C LYS A 225 -0.02 1.12 30.25
N ILE A 226 -0.55 0.45 29.23
CA ILE A 226 -2.00 0.29 29.05
C ILE A 226 -2.44 -1.19 29.15
N LYS A 227 -1.81 -1.96 30.04
CA LYS A 227 -2.08 -3.38 30.31
C LYS A 227 -3.55 -3.75 30.55
N LYS A 228 -4.38 -2.81 31.01
CA LYS A 228 -5.82 -3.03 31.25
C LYS A 228 -6.63 -3.27 29.97
N TYR A 229 -6.08 -2.95 28.79
CA TYR A 229 -6.72 -3.19 27.52
C TYR A 229 -6.21 -4.50 26.91
N LYS A 230 -7.13 -5.35 26.44
CA LYS A 230 -6.80 -6.67 25.90
C LYS A 230 -6.01 -6.59 24.59
N ASN A 231 -6.38 -5.66 23.72
CA ASN A 231 -5.79 -5.54 22.40
C ASN A 231 -5.59 -4.08 22.02
N ILE A 232 -4.44 -3.78 21.46
CA ILE A 232 -4.06 -2.47 20.93
C ILE A 232 -3.76 -2.67 19.45
N TYR A 233 -4.38 -1.88 18.60
CA TYR A 233 -4.15 -1.91 17.16
C TYR A 233 -3.69 -0.55 16.66
N LEU A 234 -2.75 -0.54 15.72
CA LEU A 234 -2.29 0.64 15.00
C LEU A 234 -2.63 0.48 13.52
N ASP A 235 -3.27 1.50 12.95
CA ASP A 235 -3.60 1.52 11.52
C ASP A 235 -3.45 2.91 10.93
N GLY A 236 -2.92 3.00 9.72
CA GLY A 236 -2.69 4.25 8.99
C GLY A 236 -3.76 4.55 7.95
N PHE A 237 -5.02 4.15 8.16
CA PHE A 237 -6.08 4.51 7.24
C PHE A 237 -6.25 6.03 7.13
N HIS A 238 -6.46 6.51 5.91
CA HIS A 238 -6.58 7.94 5.62
C HIS A 238 -7.63 8.24 4.54
N ASN A 239 -8.40 7.22 4.16
CA ASN A 239 -9.51 7.34 3.21
C ASN A 239 -10.68 6.45 3.62
N ILE A 240 -11.83 6.65 2.97
CA ILE A 240 -13.08 5.98 3.32
C ILE A 240 -13.01 4.45 3.13
N ASP A 241 -12.35 3.97 2.09
CA ASP A 241 -12.26 2.52 1.84
C ASP A 241 -11.32 1.85 2.87
N GLY A 242 -10.23 2.51 3.27
CA GLY A 242 -9.36 2.08 4.39
C GLY A 242 -10.12 2.03 5.72
N MET A 243 -10.89 3.08 6.04
CA MET A 243 -11.75 3.11 7.23
C MET A 243 -12.75 1.94 7.24
N LYS A 244 -13.44 1.68 6.10
CA LYS A 244 -14.38 0.54 5.99
C LYS A 244 -13.68 -0.80 6.19
N ALA A 245 -12.46 -0.95 5.67
CA ALA A 245 -11.65 -2.15 5.86
C ALA A 245 -11.28 -2.34 7.35
N LEU A 246 -10.88 -1.27 8.04
CA LEU A 246 -10.61 -1.27 9.48
C LEU A 246 -11.84 -1.72 10.28
N ILE A 247 -12.98 -1.04 10.10
CA ILE A 247 -14.23 -1.35 10.81
C ILE A 247 -14.61 -2.83 10.65
N LYS A 248 -14.53 -3.35 9.43
CA LYS A 248 -14.86 -4.74 9.11
C LYS A 248 -13.91 -5.74 9.78
N SER A 249 -12.68 -5.34 10.05
CA SER A 249 -11.62 -6.24 10.55
C SER A 249 -11.51 -6.24 12.06
N LEU A 250 -12.04 -5.23 12.75
CA LEU A 250 -12.02 -5.14 14.19
C LEU A 250 -13.12 -6.00 14.85
N PRO A 251 -12.86 -6.55 16.05
CA PRO A 251 -13.87 -7.29 16.80
C PRO A 251 -15.06 -6.40 17.15
N LYS A 252 -16.24 -7.00 17.37
CA LYS A 252 -17.49 -6.29 17.65
C LYS A 252 -17.64 -5.78 19.09
N ASN A 253 -16.72 -6.11 19.98
CA ASN A 253 -16.74 -5.68 21.39
C ASN A 253 -16.49 -4.18 21.56
N ARG A 254 -16.59 -3.70 22.81
CA ARG A 254 -16.35 -2.28 23.17
C ARG A 254 -14.97 -1.83 22.73
N LYS A 255 -14.91 -0.67 22.03
CA LYS A 255 -13.70 -0.12 21.43
C LYS A 255 -13.56 1.39 21.73
N ILE A 256 -12.32 1.81 21.95
CA ILE A 256 -11.92 3.21 22.02
C ILE A 256 -11.04 3.48 20.79
N LEU A 257 -11.32 4.56 20.09
CA LEU A 257 -10.49 5.04 18.99
C LEU A 257 -9.71 6.28 19.45
N ILE A 258 -8.42 6.28 19.22
CA ILE A 258 -7.59 7.48 19.29
C ILE A 258 -7.13 7.73 17.85
N CYS A 259 -7.44 8.89 17.29
CA CYS A 259 -7.15 9.20 15.90
C CYS A 259 -6.76 10.65 15.68
N SER A 260 -6.12 10.89 14.55
CA SER A 260 -5.89 12.21 14.00
C SER A 260 -6.08 12.17 12.48
N PHE A 261 -6.36 13.33 11.89
CA PHE A 261 -6.54 13.48 10.46
C PHE A 261 -5.88 14.77 9.96
N LEU A 262 -5.53 14.79 8.70
CA LEU A 262 -5.20 16.02 7.99
C LEU A 262 -6.48 16.65 7.43
N ASN A 263 -6.55 17.98 7.40
CA ASN A 263 -7.73 18.75 6.97
C ASN A 263 -8.10 18.52 5.48
N ASN A 264 -7.14 18.11 4.63
CA ASN A 264 -7.34 17.77 3.23
C ASN A 264 -7.95 16.36 3.01
N LYS A 265 -8.28 15.63 4.09
CA LYS A 265 -8.97 14.33 4.02
C LYS A 265 -10.46 14.49 4.32
N LYS A 266 -11.28 13.55 3.90
CA LYS A 266 -12.74 13.54 4.19
C LYS A 266 -13.01 13.14 5.65
N TYR A 267 -12.32 13.80 6.62
CA TYR A 267 -12.33 13.43 8.04
C TYR A 267 -13.71 13.50 8.68
N ILE A 268 -14.53 14.51 8.35
CA ILE A 268 -15.91 14.64 8.86
C ILE A 268 -16.73 13.40 8.53
N GLN A 269 -16.72 12.96 7.26
CA GLN A 269 -17.43 11.77 6.82
C GLN A 269 -16.90 10.50 7.49
N MET A 270 -15.58 10.42 7.69
CA MET A 270 -14.96 9.30 8.38
C MET A 270 -15.33 9.28 9.87
N LEU A 271 -15.24 10.39 10.58
CA LEU A 271 -15.61 10.51 12.00
C LEU A 271 -17.08 10.17 12.22
N SER A 272 -18.01 10.71 11.41
CA SER A 272 -19.44 10.39 11.47
C SER A 272 -19.72 8.88 11.25
N SER A 273 -18.94 8.22 10.41
CA SER A 273 -19.07 6.77 10.23
C SER A 273 -18.47 5.99 11.41
N LEU A 274 -17.32 6.42 11.93
CA LEU A 274 -16.61 5.78 13.03
C LEU A 274 -17.39 5.88 14.35
N SER A 275 -18.11 6.99 14.60
CA SER A 275 -18.92 7.17 15.82
C SER A 275 -19.95 6.06 16.04
N LYS A 276 -20.43 5.44 14.96
CA LYS A 276 -21.38 4.31 15.01
C LYS A 276 -20.73 2.98 15.44
N HIS A 277 -19.41 2.89 15.43
CA HIS A 277 -18.67 1.66 15.64
C HIS A 277 -17.73 1.67 16.85
N PHE A 278 -17.52 2.83 17.45
CA PHE A 278 -16.65 3.01 18.62
C PHE A 278 -17.42 3.61 19.78
N ASN A 279 -17.15 3.15 21.00
CA ASN A 279 -17.81 3.64 22.22
C ASN A 279 -17.27 4.99 22.68
N LYS A 280 -16.04 5.31 22.28
CA LYS A 280 -15.39 6.59 22.54
C LYS A 280 -14.40 6.88 21.41
N ILE A 281 -14.41 8.11 20.93
CA ILE A 281 -13.42 8.63 19.98
C ILE A 281 -12.68 9.77 20.66
N ILE A 282 -11.37 9.72 20.58
CA ILE A 282 -10.47 10.76 21.06
C ILE A 282 -9.69 11.24 19.83
N VAL A 283 -9.96 12.47 19.43
CA VAL A 283 -9.21 13.12 18.35
C VAL A 283 -8.03 13.87 18.95
N VAL A 284 -6.85 13.67 18.40
CA VAL A 284 -5.62 14.32 18.86
C VAL A 284 -5.01 15.15 17.74
N LYS A 285 -4.50 16.32 18.05
CA LYS A 285 -3.74 17.13 17.11
C LYS A 285 -2.37 16.48 16.87
N MET A 286 -1.94 16.39 15.62
CA MET A 286 -0.57 16.02 15.25
C MET A 286 0.30 17.29 15.19
N ASN A 287 1.61 17.09 15.26
CA ASN A 287 2.57 18.18 15.02
C ASN A 287 2.81 18.35 13.51
N GLU A 288 1.71 18.60 12.80
CA GLU A 288 1.66 18.82 11.35
C GLU A 288 0.80 20.05 11.06
N GLU A 289 1.23 20.88 10.13
CA GLU A 289 0.59 22.15 9.79
C GLU A 289 -0.89 21.98 9.41
N ASN A 290 -1.18 20.93 8.63
CA ASN A 290 -2.53 20.60 8.16
C ASN A 290 -3.29 19.63 9.08
N SER A 291 -2.87 19.45 10.34
CA SER A 291 -3.61 18.64 11.30
C SER A 291 -4.95 19.29 11.65
N ILE A 292 -6.01 18.49 11.76
CA ILE A 292 -7.28 18.98 12.28
C ILE A 292 -7.11 19.45 13.73
N THR A 293 -7.80 20.52 14.06
CA THR A 293 -7.87 21.14 15.40
C THR A 293 -9.28 21.02 15.97
N GLU A 294 -9.46 21.35 17.24
CA GLU A 294 -10.74 21.19 17.92
C GLU A 294 -11.87 22.00 17.28
N ASP A 295 -11.57 23.20 16.80
CA ASP A 295 -12.50 24.09 16.11
C ASP A 295 -13.01 23.53 14.75
N LEU A 296 -12.26 22.63 14.15
CA LEU A 296 -12.65 21.93 12.91
C LEU A 296 -13.50 20.68 13.15
N LEU A 297 -13.72 20.30 14.42
CA LEU A 297 -14.53 19.14 14.75
C LEU A 297 -16.02 19.48 14.73
N PRO A 298 -16.85 18.57 14.17
CA PRO A 298 -18.31 18.75 14.26
C PRO A 298 -18.79 18.77 15.71
N LYS A 299 -19.66 19.73 16.06
CA LYS A 299 -20.21 19.89 17.43
C LYS A 299 -21.00 18.69 17.96
N TYR A 300 -21.32 17.72 17.10
CA TYR A 300 -22.07 16.50 17.45
C TYR A 300 -21.18 15.26 17.62
N LEU A 301 -19.87 15.42 17.65
CA LEU A 301 -18.89 14.37 18.01
C LEU A 301 -18.39 14.54 19.43
#